data_6b57c1e7409e0bb955401c610764d59a
#
_entry.id   6b57c1e7409e0bb955401c610764d59a
#
_cell.length_a   1.000
_cell.length_b   1.000
_cell.length_c   1.000
_cell.angle_alpha   90.00
_cell.angle_beta   90.00
_cell.angle_gamma   90.00
#
_symmetry.space_group_name_H-M   'P 1'
#
loop_
_entity.id
_entity.type
_entity.pdbx_description
1 polymer ?
#
loop_
_entity_poly.entity_id
_entity_poly.type
_entity_poly.pdbx_seq_one_letter_code
_entity_poly.pdbx_strand_id
1 'polypeptide(L)'
;DYTQGNSQRLNDIVSIFKTSGFDTQAVNNIEVVQWEKLICNVAYSGPCALTGLTVGEVLDDPIVGPVSRAAAIEAWEVARRRSIPIAVDDPVAYVQDFAERMRAAKPSVLLDIEAGRRSEIDVINGAVEREAMRVDAVAPVNATITALVRSLEERTIAKGN
;
A
#
# COMPACT_ATOMS: atom_id res chain seq x y z
N ASP A 1 3.69 18.06 -14.62
CA ASP A 1 2.88 18.31 -15.82
C ASP A 1 1.68 17.38 -15.78
N TYR A 2 0.47 17.92 -15.55
CA TYR A 2 -0.77 17.13 -15.45
C TYR A 2 -1.38 16.80 -16.84
N THR A 3 -0.65 17.05 -17.90
CA THR A 3 -1.09 16.69 -19.24
C THR A 3 -0.75 15.23 -19.53
N GLN A 4 -1.73 14.46 -19.95
CA GLN A 4 -1.52 13.09 -20.41
C GLN A 4 -0.55 13.06 -21.58
N GLY A 5 0.58 12.37 -21.40
CA GLY A 5 1.57 12.14 -22.45
C GLY A 5 3.02 12.42 -22.01
N ASN A 6 3.96 11.73 -22.63
CA ASN A 6 5.39 11.94 -22.44
C ASN A 6 5.81 13.29 -23.06
N SER A 7 6.04 14.30 -22.21
CA SER A 7 6.64 15.56 -22.66
C SER A 7 8.17 15.39 -22.79
N GLN A 8 8.80 16.17 -23.67
CA GLN A 8 10.27 16.21 -23.78
C GLN A 8 10.91 16.49 -22.42
N ARG A 9 10.33 17.40 -21.62
CA ARG A 9 10.78 17.72 -20.26
C ARG A 9 10.80 16.49 -19.35
N LEU A 10 9.79 15.61 -19.42
CA LEU A 10 9.75 14.38 -18.63
C LEU A 10 10.86 13.42 -19.05
N ASN A 11 11.09 13.28 -20.36
CA ASN A 11 12.18 12.44 -20.88
C ASN A 11 13.56 12.97 -20.45
N ASP A 12 13.75 14.28 -20.45
CA ASP A 12 14.99 14.91 -19.99
C ASP A 12 15.23 14.65 -18.51
N ILE A 13 14.18 14.75 -17.66
CA ILE A 13 14.24 14.41 -16.22
C ILE A 13 14.60 12.94 -16.04
N VAL A 14 13.93 12.03 -16.73
CA VAL A 14 14.23 10.58 -16.68
C VAL A 14 15.68 10.31 -17.06
N SER A 15 16.19 10.98 -18.10
CA SER A 15 17.58 10.84 -18.53
C SER A 15 18.56 11.26 -17.44
N ILE A 16 18.31 12.41 -16.79
CA ILE A 16 19.15 12.90 -15.68
C ILE A 16 19.17 11.88 -14.54
N PHE A 17 18.01 11.37 -14.10
CA PHE A 17 17.93 10.39 -13.03
C PHE A 17 18.65 9.08 -13.37
N LYS A 18 18.47 8.56 -14.60
CA LYS A 18 19.18 7.36 -15.08
C LYS A 18 20.68 7.56 -15.11
N THR A 19 21.16 8.71 -15.57
CA THR A 19 22.58 9.04 -15.59
C THR A 19 23.17 9.13 -14.19
N SER A 20 22.33 9.50 -13.20
CA SER A 20 22.69 9.56 -11.78
C SER A 20 22.58 8.19 -11.07
N GLY A 21 22.30 7.10 -11.80
CA GLY A 21 22.26 5.74 -11.26
C GLY A 21 20.90 5.31 -10.69
N PHE A 22 19.82 6.10 -10.87
CA PHE A 22 18.48 5.71 -10.44
C PHE A 22 17.75 4.94 -11.54
N ASP A 23 17.12 3.82 -11.17
CA ASP A 23 16.16 3.14 -12.05
C ASP A 23 14.87 3.96 -12.12
N THR A 24 14.71 4.67 -13.24
CA THR A 24 13.62 5.63 -13.42
C THR A 24 13.00 5.46 -14.79
N GLN A 25 11.67 5.53 -14.85
CA GLN A 25 10.93 5.48 -16.10
C GLN A 25 9.81 6.52 -16.13
N ALA A 26 9.50 7.03 -17.32
CA ALA A 26 8.30 7.80 -17.55
C ALA A 26 7.11 6.86 -17.70
N VAL A 27 6.00 7.20 -17.06
CA VAL A 27 4.75 6.46 -17.19
C VAL A 27 3.65 7.36 -17.73
N ASN A 28 2.75 6.81 -18.53
CA ASN A 28 1.64 7.57 -19.11
C ASN A 28 0.56 7.93 -18.08
N ASN A 29 0.38 7.09 -17.07
CA ASN A 29 -0.60 7.28 -16.00
C ASN A 29 0.01 6.88 -14.66
N ILE A 30 0.38 7.89 -13.87
CA ILE A 30 0.95 7.67 -12.53
C ILE A 30 -0.08 7.10 -11.56
N GLU A 31 -1.37 7.39 -11.75
CA GLU A 31 -2.42 6.89 -10.87
C GLU A 31 -2.51 5.35 -10.90
N VAL A 32 -2.32 4.74 -12.07
CA VAL A 32 -2.24 3.27 -12.19
C VAL A 32 -1.12 2.71 -11.32
N VAL A 33 0.08 3.26 -11.45
CA VAL A 33 1.25 2.80 -10.66
C VAL A 33 1.04 2.99 -9.17
N GLN A 34 0.42 4.10 -8.78
CA GLN A 34 0.11 4.37 -7.37
C GLN A 34 -0.89 3.36 -6.80
N TRP A 35 -1.94 3.02 -7.56
CA TRP A 35 -2.93 2.05 -7.11
C TRP A 35 -2.39 0.61 -7.08
N GLU A 36 -1.62 0.19 -8.07
CA GLU A 36 -0.95 -1.11 -8.06
C GLU A 36 -0.02 -1.26 -6.86
N LYS A 37 0.75 -0.21 -6.53
CA LYS A 37 1.55 -0.17 -5.31
C LYS A 37 0.69 -0.18 -4.04
N LEU A 38 -0.42 0.57 -4.02
CA LEU A 38 -1.31 0.66 -2.87
C LEU A 38 -1.92 -0.71 -2.54
N ILE A 39 -2.33 -1.50 -3.54
CA ILE A 39 -2.84 -2.86 -3.36
C ILE A 39 -1.85 -3.74 -2.58
N CYS A 40 -0.56 -3.67 -2.90
CA CYS A 40 0.48 -4.39 -2.15
C CYS A 40 0.67 -3.81 -0.73
N ASN A 41 0.68 -2.49 -0.60
CA ASN A 41 0.92 -1.85 0.68
C ASN A 41 -0.19 -2.15 1.69
N VAL A 42 -1.46 -2.07 1.29
CA VAL A 42 -2.59 -2.33 2.21
C VAL A 42 -2.62 -3.78 2.69
N ALA A 43 -2.12 -4.72 1.87
CA ALA A 43 -2.03 -6.12 2.23
C ALA A 43 -1.07 -6.37 3.39
N TYR A 44 0.03 -5.61 3.47
CA TYR A 44 1.10 -5.95 4.42
C TYR A 44 1.40 -4.87 5.45
N SER A 45 1.21 -3.57 5.13
CA SER A 45 1.59 -2.48 6.05
C SER A 45 0.86 -2.56 7.40
N GLY A 46 -0.46 -2.59 7.37
CA GLY A 46 -1.27 -2.68 8.59
C GLY A 46 -1.17 -4.04 9.30
N PRO A 47 -1.36 -5.17 8.60
CA PRO A 47 -1.22 -6.50 9.19
C PRO A 47 0.13 -6.75 9.87
N CYS A 48 1.25 -6.38 9.22
CA CYS A 48 2.57 -6.47 9.84
C CYS A 48 2.68 -5.58 11.08
N ALA A 49 2.17 -4.34 11.02
CA ALA A 49 2.20 -3.42 12.16
C ALA A 49 1.42 -3.93 13.38
N LEU A 50 0.28 -4.59 13.15
CA LEU A 50 -0.57 -5.13 14.21
C LEU A 50 0.00 -6.39 14.85
N THR A 51 0.80 -7.18 14.10
CA THR A 51 1.28 -8.49 14.55
C THR A 51 2.77 -8.51 14.90
N GLY A 52 3.54 -7.54 14.42
CA GLY A 52 5.01 -7.54 14.50
C GLY A 52 5.68 -8.48 13.49
N LEU A 53 4.91 -9.16 12.64
CA LEU A 53 5.39 -10.12 11.66
C LEU A 53 6.00 -9.43 10.43
N THR A 54 6.94 -10.09 9.77
CA THR A 54 7.45 -9.70 8.44
C THR A 54 6.42 -10.00 7.35
N VAL A 55 6.65 -9.49 6.14
CA VAL A 55 5.77 -9.73 4.98
C VAL A 55 5.59 -11.22 4.69
N GLY A 56 6.67 -12.01 4.72
CA GLY A 56 6.60 -13.45 4.49
C GLY A 56 5.88 -14.21 5.61
N GLU A 57 6.04 -13.79 6.86
CA GLU A 57 5.34 -14.39 7.98
C GLU A 57 3.83 -14.12 7.91
N VAL A 58 3.41 -12.91 7.52
CA VAL A 58 1.98 -12.60 7.25
C VAL A 58 1.45 -13.40 6.07
N LEU A 59 2.23 -13.57 5.00
CA LEU A 59 1.84 -14.39 3.84
C LEU A 59 1.50 -15.82 4.26
N ASP A 60 2.34 -16.43 5.09
CA ASP A 60 2.24 -17.84 5.50
C ASP A 60 1.25 -18.06 6.68
N ASP A 61 0.91 -16.98 7.41
CA ASP A 61 0.06 -17.09 8.59
C ASP A 61 -1.39 -17.43 8.21
N PRO A 62 -1.96 -18.54 8.76
CA PRO A 62 -3.30 -19.01 8.41
C PRO A 62 -4.42 -18.11 8.96
N ILE A 63 -4.13 -17.21 9.91
CA ILE A 63 -5.10 -16.33 10.57
C ILE A 63 -5.02 -14.92 9.97
N VAL A 64 -3.82 -14.35 9.88
CA VAL A 64 -3.61 -12.98 9.41
C VAL A 64 -3.56 -12.90 7.89
N GLY A 65 -3.05 -13.91 7.21
CA GLY A 65 -2.98 -13.97 5.75
C GLY A 65 -4.33 -13.74 5.05
N PRO A 66 -5.45 -14.35 5.50
CA PRO A 66 -6.77 -14.03 4.96
C PRO A 66 -7.17 -12.55 5.09
N VAL A 67 -6.83 -11.90 6.22
CA VAL A 67 -7.11 -10.46 6.44
C VAL A 67 -6.28 -9.60 5.47
N SER A 68 -5.01 -9.94 5.30
CA SER A 68 -4.11 -9.29 4.34
C SER A 68 -4.66 -9.34 2.91
N ARG A 69 -5.10 -10.52 2.46
CA ARG A 69 -5.70 -10.69 1.13
C ARG A 69 -7.02 -9.94 0.98
N ALA A 70 -7.86 -9.94 2.02
CA ALA A 70 -9.13 -9.21 2.00
C ALA A 70 -8.91 -7.69 1.87
N ALA A 71 -7.90 -7.12 2.54
CA ALA A 71 -7.53 -5.72 2.39
C ALA A 71 -7.10 -5.38 0.95
N ALA A 72 -6.32 -6.28 0.30
CA ALA A 72 -5.92 -6.12 -1.11
C ALA A 72 -7.11 -6.18 -2.07
N ILE A 73 -8.06 -7.10 -1.85
CA ILE A 73 -9.27 -7.25 -2.66
C ILE A 73 -10.10 -5.96 -2.58
N GLU A 74 -10.34 -5.40 -1.39
CA GLU A 74 -11.06 -4.13 -1.25
C GLU A 74 -10.39 -2.99 -2.02
N ALA A 75 -9.07 -2.84 -1.92
CA ALA A 75 -8.34 -1.81 -2.65
C ALA A 75 -8.44 -2.01 -4.18
N TRP A 76 -8.35 -3.23 -4.65
CA TRP A 76 -8.50 -3.58 -6.05
C TRP A 76 -9.92 -3.28 -6.55
N GLU A 77 -10.96 -3.64 -5.80
CA GLU A 77 -12.35 -3.34 -6.15
C GLU A 77 -12.61 -1.83 -6.23
N VAL A 78 -12.08 -1.06 -5.28
CA VAL A 78 -12.20 0.40 -5.29
C VAL A 78 -11.51 0.99 -6.52
N ALA A 79 -10.29 0.54 -6.87
CA ALA A 79 -9.60 0.99 -8.07
C ALA A 79 -10.43 0.74 -9.35
N ARG A 80 -11.03 -0.44 -9.47
CA ARG A 80 -11.89 -0.79 -10.60
C ARG A 80 -13.17 0.05 -10.65
N ARG A 81 -13.84 0.28 -9.51
CA ARG A 81 -15.01 1.17 -9.44
C ARG A 81 -14.68 2.61 -9.81
N ARG A 82 -13.46 3.06 -9.50
CA ARG A 82 -12.94 4.35 -9.94
C ARG A 82 -12.54 4.39 -11.42
N SER A 83 -12.72 3.28 -12.15
CA SER A 83 -12.31 3.15 -13.55
C SER A 83 -10.81 3.38 -13.78
N ILE A 84 -9.97 3.07 -12.79
CA ILE A 84 -8.52 3.13 -12.94
C ILE A 84 -8.08 1.87 -13.70
N PRO A 85 -7.39 2.03 -14.84
CA PRO A 85 -7.03 0.90 -15.71
C PRO A 85 -5.79 0.15 -15.19
N ILE A 86 -5.88 -0.37 -13.95
CA ILE A 86 -4.83 -1.23 -13.36
C ILE A 86 -4.73 -2.55 -14.13
N ALA A 87 -3.51 -3.07 -14.26
CA ALA A 87 -3.22 -4.33 -14.95
C ALA A 87 -3.33 -5.57 -14.04
N VAL A 88 -3.83 -5.40 -12.83
CA VAL A 88 -3.99 -6.48 -11.85
C VAL A 88 -5.32 -7.19 -12.09
N ASP A 89 -5.28 -8.42 -12.60
CA ASP A 89 -6.47 -9.27 -12.83
C ASP A 89 -6.85 -10.04 -11.57
N ASP A 90 -5.87 -10.60 -10.86
CA ASP A 90 -6.06 -11.32 -9.60
C ASP A 90 -5.27 -10.62 -8.47
N PRO A 91 -5.95 -9.87 -7.59
CA PRO A 91 -5.29 -9.15 -6.51
C PRO A 91 -4.64 -10.08 -5.49
N VAL A 92 -5.15 -11.30 -5.30
CA VAL A 92 -4.58 -12.26 -4.36
C VAL A 92 -3.25 -12.78 -4.87
N ALA A 93 -3.22 -13.29 -6.11
CA ALA A 93 -1.98 -13.73 -6.73
C ALA A 93 -0.95 -12.60 -6.79
N TYR A 94 -1.39 -11.38 -7.13
CA TYR A 94 -0.52 -10.21 -7.22
C TYR A 94 0.19 -9.88 -5.91
N VAL A 95 -0.54 -9.84 -4.78
CA VAL A 95 0.08 -9.54 -3.48
C VAL A 95 0.89 -10.71 -2.93
N GLN A 96 0.56 -11.96 -3.29
CA GLN A 96 1.37 -13.12 -2.94
C GLN A 96 2.71 -13.09 -3.66
N ASP A 97 2.73 -12.82 -4.97
CA ASP A 97 3.96 -12.68 -5.75
C ASP A 97 4.84 -11.53 -5.23
N PHE A 98 4.24 -10.42 -4.81
CA PHE A 98 4.96 -9.33 -4.15
C PHE A 98 5.60 -9.81 -2.85
N ALA A 99 4.86 -10.49 -1.99
CA ALA A 99 5.34 -10.97 -0.70
C ALA A 99 6.47 -11.99 -0.84
N GLU A 100 6.40 -12.89 -1.81
CA GLU A 100 7.46 -13.87 -2.07
C GLU A 100 8.80 -13.18 -2.36
N ARG A 101 8.79 -12.06 -3.06
CA ARG A 101 10.01 -11.27 -3.34
C ARG A 101 10.48 -10.46 -2.14
N MET A 102 9.62 -10.23 -1.16
CA MET A 102 9.86 -9.30 -0.03
C MET A 102 9.73 -9.99 1.33
N ARG A 103 9.87 -11.32 1.41
CA ARG A 103 9.57 -12.12 2.62
C ARG A 103 10.18 -11.59 3.92
N ALA A 104 11.44 -11.16 3.88
CA ALA A 104 12.14 -10.65 5.07
C ALA A 104 11.85 -9.18 5.38
N ALA A 105 11.05 -8.49 4.56
CA ALA A 105 10.83 -7.06 4.73
C ALA A 105 9.89 -6.79 5.91
N LYS A 106 10.19 -5.69 6.62
CA LYS A 106 9.29 -5.02 7.56
C LYS A 106 8.79 -3.73 6.90
N PRO A 107 7.48 -3.58 6.67
CA PRO A 107 6.92 -2.34 6.12
C PRO A 107 7.19 -1.13 7.02
N SER A 108 7.22 0.08 6.40
CA SER A 108 7.46 1.33 7.11
C SER A 108 6.53 1.54 8.31
N VAL A 109 5.26 1.19 8.18
CA VAL A 109 4.27 1.30 9.26
C VAL A 109 4.69 0.49 10.49
N LEU A 110 5.18 -0.75 10.31
CA LEU A 110 5.70 -1.57 11.41
C LEU A 110 6.94 -0.90 12.05
N LEU A 111 7.87 -0.42 11.23
CA LEU A 111 9.08 0.24 11.71
C LEU A 111 8.77 1.53 12.50
N ASP A 112 7.76 2.28 12.09
CA ASP A 112 7.30 3.47 12.80
C ASP A 112 6.67 3.12 14.14
N ILE A 113 5.85 2.06 14.21
CA ILE A 113 5.29 1.54 15.47
C ILE A 113 6.42 1.10 16.43
N GLU A 114 7.38 0.29 15.93
CA GLU A 114 8.53 -0.17 16.72
C GLU A 114 9.37 1.01 17.26
N ALA A 115 9.43 2.12 16.51
CA ALA A 115 10.15 3.33 16.90
C ALA A 115 9.32 4.34 17.71
N GLY A 116 8.06 4.01 18.05
CA GLY A 116 7.18 4.90 18.80
C GLY A 116 6.76 6.17 18.04
N ARG A 117 6.71 6.10 16.72
CA ARG A 117 6.33 7.23 15.85
C ARG A 117 4.95 7.01 15.22
N ARG A 118 4.32 8.10 14.78
CA ARG A 118 3.14 8.02 13.90
C ARG A 118 3.56 7.50 12.53
N SER A 119 2.74 6.62 11.99
CA SER A 119 2.94 6.04 10.66
C SER A 119 2.07 6.69 9.58
N GLU A 120 2.24 6.24 8.35
CA GLU A 120 1.44 6.65 7.20
C GLU A 120 0.17 5.78 7.00
N ILE A 121 -0.32 5.09 8.03
CA ILE A 121 -1.47 4.18 7.89
C ILE A 121 -2.69 4.87 7.29
N ASP A 122 -2.90 6.15 7.58
CA ASP A 122 -4.02 6.95 7.08
C ASP A 122 -4.01 7.14 5.58
N VAL A 123 -2.83 7.22 4.96
CA VAL A 123 -2.68 7.39 3.52
C VAL A 123 -2.42 6.06 2.80
N ILE A 124 -2.36 4.96 3.54
CA ILE A 124 -2.30 3.59 3.03
C ILE A 124 -3.69 2.95 3.16
N ASN A 125 -3.96 2.19 4.21
CA ASN A 125 -5.26 1.53 4.40
C ASN A 125 -6.41 2.55 4.53
N GLY A 126 -6.22 3.66 5.26
CA GLY A 126 -7.22 4.72 5.37
C GLY A 126 -7.53 5.45 4.07
N ALA A 127 -6.64 5.43 3.09
CA ALA A 127 -6.94 5.97 1.76
C ALA A 127 -7.99 5.12 1.03
N VAL A 128 -7.94 3.79 1.16
CA VAL A 128 -8.91 2.89 0.50
C VAL A 128 -10.33 3.17 1.00
N GLU A 129 -10.52 3.34 2.32
CA GLU A 129 -11.82 3.70 2.90
C GLU A 129 -12.35 5.02 2.32
N ARG A 130 -11.51 6.07 2.28
CA ARG A 130 -11.92 7.38 1.73
C ARG A 130 -12.25 7.31 0.24
N GLU A 131 -11.48 6.57 -0.52
CA GLU A 131 -11.72 6.42 -1.96
C GLU A 131 -12.95 5.54 -2.25
N ALA A 132 -13.24 4.54 -1.41
CA ALA A 132 -14.46 3.74 -1.48
C ALA A 132 -15.71 4.60 -1.35
N MET A 133 -15.74 5.52 -0.37
CA MET A 133 -16.88 6.44 -0.18
C MET A 133 -17.15 7.32 -1.41
N ARG A 134 -16.15 7.65 -2.22
CA ARG A 134 -16.30 8.47 -3.44
C ARG A 134 -16.99 7.74 -4.59
N VAL A 135 -17.09 6.42 -4.50
CA VAL A 135 -17.65 5.55 -5.53
C VAL A 135 -18.77 4.65 -5.00
N ASP A 136 -19.42 5.08 -3.91
CA ASP A 136 -20.49 4.34 -3.23
C ASP A 136 -20.12 2.88 -2.95
N ALA A 137 -18.88 2.66 -2.50
CA ALA A 137 -18.37 1.37 -2.07
C ALA A 137 -17.99 1.41 -0.59
N VAL A 138 -17.67 0.24 -0.04
CA VAL A 138 -17.22 0.08 1.35
C VAL A 138 -15.89 -0.67 1.38
N ALA A 139 -15.05 -0.36 2.37
CA ALA A 139 -13.78 -1.04 2.59
C ALA A 139 -13.60 -1.33 4.10
N PRO A 140 -14.46 -2.20 4.68
CA PRO A 140 -14.51 -2.42 6.12
C PRO A 140 -13.23 -3.04 6.69
N VAL A 141 -12.53 -3.87 5.94
CA VAL A 141 -11.25 -4.47 6.38
C VAL A 141 -10.19 -3.39 6.49
N ASN A 142 -10.03 -2.55 5.46
CA ASN A 142 -9.07 -1.43 5.48
C ASN A 142 -9.42 -0.40 6.56
N ALA A 143 -10.69 -0.06 6.75
CA ALA A 143 -11.15 0.81 7.83
C ALA A 143 -10.81 0.25 9.21
N THR A 144 -11.06 -1.05 9.44
CA THR A 144 -10.76 -1.74 10.70
C THR A 144 -9.25 -1.76 10.97
N ILE A 145 -8.44 -2.13 9.98
CA ILE A 145 -6.97 -2.12 10.10
C ILE A 145 -6.48 -0.72 10.46
N THR A 146 -6.98 0.31 9.78
CA THR A 146 -6.61 1.71 10.05
C THR A 146 -6.93 2.10 11.49
N ALA A 147 -8.13 1.79 11.97
CA ALA A 147 -8.54 2.10 13.33
C ALA A 147 -7.68 1.39 14.39
N LEU A 148 -7.36 0.11 14.17
CA LEU A 148 -6.54 -0.68 15.08
C LEU A 148 -5.09 -0.20 15.12
N VAL A 149 -4.49 0.13 13.97
CA VAL A 149 -3.12 0.68 13.91
C VAL A 149 -3.05 2.04 14.60
N ARG A 150 -4.01 2.96 14.36
CA ARG A 150 -4.10 4.23 15.08
C ARG A 150 -4.16 4.04 16.60
N SER A 151 -4.99 3.12 17.06
CA SER A 151 -5.09 2.81 18.49
C SER A 151 -3.78 2.24 19.06
N LEU A 152 -3.04 1.47 18.25
CA LEU A 152 -1.73 0.96 18.63
C LEU A 152 -0.70 2.08 18.71
N GLU A 153 -0.66 3.00 17.74
CA GLU A 153 0.20 4.18 17.71
C GLU A 153 0.04 5.03 18.96
N GLU A 154 -1.19 5.40 19.31
CA GLU A 154 -1.46 6.22 20.49
C GLU A 154 -0.93 5.58 21.78
N ARG A 155 -1.13 4.26 21.92
CA ARG A 155 -0.64 3.52 23.09
C ARG A 155 0.88 3.41 23.15
N THR A 156 1.52 3.29 21.98
CA THR A 156 2.99 3.14 21.90
C THR A 156 3.68 4.46 22.16
N ILE A 157 3.18 5.56 21.58
CA ILE A 157 3.70 6.92 21.81
C ILE A 157 3.52 7.32 23.28
N ALA A 158 2.36 7.01 23.89
CA ALA A 158 2.09 7.34 25.30
C ALA A 158 3.01 6.59 26.28
N LYS A 159 3.56 5.45 25.91
CA LYS A 159 4.51 4.68 26.74
C LYS A 159 5.97 5.15 26.62
N GLY A 160 6.29 5.88 25.53
CA GLY A 160 7.63 6.40 25.26
C GLY A 160 7.90 7.80 25.84
N ASN A 161 6.86 8.46 26.37
CA ASN A 161 6.91 9.72 27.10
C ASN A 161 6.83 9.46 28.63
#